data_3fa6a3bfb2f1d8b19c7dd9f932f0cb5c
#
_entry.id   3fa6a3bfb2f1d8b19c7dd9f932f0cb5c
#
_cell.length_a   1.000
_cell.length_b   1.000
_cell.length_c   1.000
_cell.angle_alpha   90.00
_cell.angle_beta   90.00
_cell.angle_gamma   90.00
#
_symmetry.space_group_name_H-M   'P 1'
#
loop_
_entity.id
_entity.type
_entity.pdbx_description
1 polymer ?
#
loop_
_entity_poly.entity_id
_entity_poly.type
_entity_poly.pdbx_seq_one_letter_code
_entity_poly.pdbx_strand_id
1 'polypeptide(L)'
;DWYLLRYPEHQGVQDLVAALNRLYRELPALHARDGEALGFEWLIGDDQANSVYAWLRHAAGEPSLLAVHNFTPVPRQGYRIGVAQGGDWDVLLNSDAQAFAGSGSGSQGRVSSESCGAHGQAQSLLLDLPPLGTLLLRPAG
;
A
#
# COMPACT_ATOMS: atom_id res chain seq x y z
N ASP A 1 -18.27 -16.47 15.14
CA ASP A 1 -18.02 -16.97 16.51
C ASP A 1 -16.89 -16.21 17.19
N TRP A 2 -17.22 -15.42 18.22
CA TRP A 2 -16.25 -14.59 18.95
C TRP A 2 -15.12 -15.38 19.61
N TYR A 3 -15.33 -16.66 19.93
CA TYR A 3 -14.28 -17.49 20.51
C TYR A 3 -13.10 -17.72 19.54
N LEU A 4 -13.27 -17.56 18.25
CA LEU A 4 -12.23 -17.69 17.25
C LEU A 4 -11.10 -16.63 17.45
N LEU A 5 -11.42 -15.50 18.07
CA LEU A 5 -10.42 -14.48 18.42
C LEU A 5 -9.35 -14.95 19.42
N ARG A 6 -9.50 -16.14 19.96
CA ARG A 6 -8.45 -16.81 20.78
C ARG A 6 -7.30 -17.36 19.92
N TYR A 7 -7.54 -17.49 18.60
CA TYR A 7 -6.54 -17.99 17.67
C TYR A 7 -5.84 -16.80 16.98
N PRO A 8 -4.48 -16.82 16.93
CA PRO A 8 -3.70 -15.69 16.39
C PRO A 8 -4.09 -15.27 15.00
N GLU A 9 -4.46 -16.20 14.13
CA GLU A 9 -4.85 -15.93 12.74
C GLU A 9 -6.12 -15.07 12.66
N HIS A 10 -7.11 -15.38 13.48
CA HIS A 10 -8.36 -14.63 13.53
C HIS A 10 -8.20 -13.29 14.24
N GLN A 11 -7.39 -13.25 15.30
CA GLN A 11 -7.03 -12.01 15.96
C GLN A 11 -6.27 -11.09 15.00
N GLY A 12 -5.33 -11.62 14.22
CA GLY A 12 -4.58 -10.87 13.22
C GLY A 12 -5.46 -10.22 12.16
N VAL A 13 -6.51 -10.90 11.70
CA VAL A 13 -7.50 -10.31 10.77
C VAL A 13 -8.28 -9.17 11.44
N GLN A 14 -8.69 -9.34 12.68
CA GLN A 14 -9.37 -8.27 13.44
C GLN A 14 -8.46 -7.04 13.58
N ASP A 15 -7.19 -7.26 13.91
CA ASP A 15 -6.20 -6.20 14.09
C ASP A 15 -5.92 -5.47 12.76
N LEU A 16 -5.89 -6.21 11.63
CA LEU A 16 -5.75 -5.63 10.30
C LEU A 16 -6.95 -4.72 9.97
N VAL A 17 -8.17 -5.18 10.21
CA VAL A 17 -9.38 -4.40 9.97
C VAL A 17 -9.40 -3.15 10.85
N ALA A 18 -8.99 -3.26 12.12
CA ALA A 18 -8.88 -2.13 13.03
C ALA A 18 -7.85 -1.10 12.54
N ALA A 19 -6.68 -1.57 12.04
CA ALA A 19 -5.66 -0.70 11.47
C ALA A 19 -6.15 0.01 10.19
N LEU A 20 -6.83 -0.69 9.30
CA LEU A 20 -7.42 -0.10 8.09
C LEU A 20 -8.48 0.95 8.43
N ASN A 21 -9.36 0.66 9.38
CA ASN A 21 -10.39 1.62 9.83
C ASN A 21 -9.78 2.86 10.47
N ARG A 22 -8.68 2.71 11.20
CA ARG A 22 -7.93 3.85 11.75
C ARG A 22 -7.35 4.71 10.64
N LEU A 23 -6.64 4.11 9.69
CA LEU A 23 -6.06 4.81 8.53
C LEU A 23 -7.14 5.52 7.72
N TYR A 24 -8.29 4.87 7.49
CA TYR A 24 -9.42 5.47 6.78
C TYR A 24 -9.90 6.76 7.45
N ARG A 25 -9.98 6.79 8.78
CA ARG A 25 -10.40 8.00 9.52
C ARG A 25 -9.32 9.08 9.57
N GLU A 26 -8.04 8.68 9.65
CA GLU A 26 -6.93 9.61 9.84
C GLU A 26 -6.42 10.22 8.52
N LEU A 27 -6.61 9.53 7.39
CA LEU A 27 -6.07 9.94 6.10
C LEU A 27 -7.17 10.47 5.17
N PRO A 28 -7.30 11.79 5.00
CA PRO A 28 -8.31 12.38 4.10
C PRO A 28 -8.23 11.83 2.66
N ALA A 29 -7.04 11.45 2.18
CA ALA A 29 -6.86 10.84 0.87
C ALA A 29 -7.74 9.60 0.65
N LEU A 30 -8.10 8.87 1.72
CA LEU A 30 -8.92 7.66 1.63
C LEU A 30 -10.42 7.91 1.52
N HIS A 31 -10.91 9.10 1.90
CA HIS A 31 -12.36 9.31 1.97
C HIS A 31 -12.87 10.69 1.49
N ALA A 32 -12.04 11.74 1.51
CA ALA A 32 -12.51 13.11 1.30
C ALA A 32 -13.09 13.34 -0.11
N ARG A 33 -12.66 12.55 -1.10
CA ARG A 33 -13.10 12.65 -2.50
C ARG A 33 -13.60 11.33 -3.06
N ASP A 34 -14.26 10.50 -2.26
CA ASP A 34 -14.75 9.18 -2.70
C ASP A 34 -15.74 9.25 -3.87
N GLY A 35 -16.53 10.31 -3.96
CA GLY A 35 -17.47 10.51 -5.04
C GLY A 35 -16.92 11.30 -6.25
N GLU A 36 -15.63 11.63 -6.25
CA GLU A 36 -15.03 12.48 -7.27
C GLU A 36 -13.96 11.73 -8.07
N ALA A 37 -13.92 11.94 -9.40
CA ALA A 37 -12.87 11.36 -10.25
C ALA A 37 -11.45 11.77 -9.81
N LEU A 38 -11.30 12.99 -9.29
CA LEU A 38 -10.01 13.50 -8.80
C LEU A 38 -9.52 12.83 -7.51
N GLY A 39 -10.35 12.04 -6.84
CA GLY A 39 -9.96 11.30 -5.63
C GLY A 39 -9.23 9.99 -5.90
N PHE A 40 -9.23 9.53 -7.16
CA PHE A 40 -8.64 8.24 -7.55
C PHE A 40 -7.84 8.36 -8.85
N GLU A 41 -6.68 7.74 -8.89
CA GLU A 41 -5.82 7.70 -10.07
C GLU A 41 -5.18 6.32 -10.21
N TRP A 42 -5.41 5.65 -11.35
CA TRP A 42 -4.69 4.43 -11.69
C TRP A 42 -3.21 4.74 -11.96
N LEU A 43 -2.33 3.99 -11.32
CA LEU A 43 -0.89 4.04 -11.58
C LEU A 43 -0.42 2.80 -12.36
N ILE A 44 -0.87 1.62 -11.96
CA ILE A 44 -0.63 0.35 -12.64
C ILE A 44 -1.94 -0.42 -12.66
N GLY A 45 -2.53 -0.57 -13.84
CA GLY A 45 -3.79 -1.30 -14.04
C GLY A 45 -3.69 -2.45 -15.03
N ASP A 46 -2.51 -2.65 -15.64
CA ASP A 46 -2.32 -3.55 -16.79
C ASP A 46 -1.16 -4.54 -16.66
N ASP A 47 -0.51 -4.65 -15.48
CA ASP A 47 0.55 -5.63 -15.25
C ASP A 47 -0.04 -7.04 -15.03
N GLN A 48 -0.56 -7.63 -16.08
CA GLN A 48 -1.15 -8.98 -16.06
C GLN A 48 -0.12 -10.06 -15.74
N ALA A 49 1.15 -9.89 -16.19
CA ALA A 49 2.19 -10.87 -16.00
C ALA A 49 2.55 -11.10 -14.52
N ASN A 50 2.50 -10.04 -13.71
CA ASN A 50 2.77 -10.09 -12.29
C ASN A 50 1.50 -10.07 -11.43
N SER A 51 0.33 -9.78 -12.01
CA SER A 51 -0.94 -9.57 -11.30
C SER A 51 -0.81 -8.55 -10.18
N VAL A 52 -0.13 -7.44 -10.47
CA VAL A 52 0.08 -6.31 -9.57
C VAL A 52 -0.80 -5.15 -10.02
N TYR A 53 -1.49 -4.54 -9.07
CA TYR A 53 -2.25 -3.32 -9.27
C TYR A 53 -1.76 -2.25 -8.33
N ALA A 54 -1.69 -1.02 -8.81
CA ALA A 54 -1.37 0.14 -7.99
C ALA A 54 -2.21 1.34 -8.37
N TRP A 55 -2.64 2.10 -7.37
CA TRP A 55 -3.35 3.34 -7.56
C TRP A 55 -3.02 4.35 -6.49
N LEU A 56 -3.32 5.60 -6.79
CA LEU A 56 -3.22 6.71 -5.86
C LEU A 56 -4.61 7.15 -5.39
N ARG A 57 -4.69 7.55 -4.14
CA ARG A 57 -5.83 8.26 -3.57
C ARG A 57 -5.39 9.67 -3.23
N HIS A 58 -6.27 10.62 -3.51
CA HIS A 58 -5.98 12.04 -3.39
C HIS A 58 -7.02 12.77 -2.54
N ALA A 59 -6.55 13.77 -1.78
CA ALA A 59 -7.38 14.79 -1.17
C ALA A 59 -6.70 16.15 -1.36
N ALA A 60 -7.48 17.22 -1.41
CA ALA A 60 -6.95 18.56 -1.62
C ALA A 60 -6.09 19.00 -0.43
N GLY A 61 -4.84 19.43 -0.71
CA GLY A 61 -3.92 19.93 0.31
C GLY A 61 -3.32 18.86 1.21
N GLU A 62 -3.58 17.57 0.94
CA GLU A 62 -3.09 16.45 1.73
C GLU A 62 -2.13 15.57 0.91
N PRO A 63 -1.20 14.84 1.56
CA PRO A 63 -0.37 13.89 0.87
C PRO A 63 -1.22 12.78 0.22
N SER A 64 -0.84 12.40 -1.00
CA SER A 64 -1.47 11.28 -1.68
C SER A 64 -1.10 9.95 -1.02
N LEU A 65 -2.03 9.00 -1.07
CA LEU A 65 -1.80 7.64 -0.61
C LEU A 65 -1.59 6.73 -1.83
N LEU A 66 -0.50 5.98 -1.80
CA LEU A 66 -0.21 4.92 -2.77
C LEU A 66 -0.68 3.58 -2.19
N ALA A 67 -1.54 2.88 -2.93
CA ALA A 67 -1.95 1.52 -2.64
C ALA A 67 -1.38 0.57 -3.69
N VAL A 68 -0.71 -0.50 -3.25
CA VAL A 68 -0.10 -1.51 -4.12
C VAL A 68 -0.57 -2.89 -3.69
N HIS A 69 -1.04 -3.68 -4.65
CA HIS A 69 -1.61 -5.01 -4.41
C HIS A 69 -0.90 -6.06 -5.26
N ASN A 70 -0.48 -7.15 -4.62
CA ASN A 70 -0.01 -8.36 -5.29
C ASN A 70 -1.07 -9.45 -5.13
N PHE A 71 -1.73 -9.82 -6.22
CA PHE A 71 -2.79 -10.84 -6.25
C PHE A 71 -2.26 -12.25 -6.52
N THR A 72 -0.96 -12.49 -6.32
CA THR A 72 -0.37 -13.82 -6.46
C THR A 72 0.24 -14.31 -5.15
N PRO A 73 0.36 -15.65 -4.96
CA PRO A 73 1.05 -16.20 -3.80
C PRO A 73 2.58 -16.10 -3.92
N VAL A 74 3.10 -15.43 -4.95
CA VAL A 74 4.54 -15.27 -5.19
C VAL A 74 4.96 -13.89 -4.70
N PRO A 75 5.88 -13.78 -3.73
CA PRO A 75 6.47 -12.50 -3.35
C PRO A 75 7.16 -11.84 -4.55
N ARG A 76 6.99 -10.53 -4.72
CA ARG A 76 7.65 -9.75 -5.78
C ARG A 76 8.74 -8.90 -5.16
N GLN A 77 9.99 -9.31 -5.31
CA GLN A 77 11.13 -8.54 -4.84
C GLN A 77 11.55 -7.50 -5.88
N GLY A 78 11.90 -6.30 -5.39
CA GLY A 78 12.40 -5.24 -6.25
C GLY A 78 11.40 -4.78 -7.30
N TYR A 79 10.11 -4.71 -6.98
CA TYR A 79 9.08 -4.21 -7.89
C TYR A 79 9.15 -2.68 -7.95
N ARG A 80 9.35 -2.14 -9.15
CA ARG A 80 9.53 -0.70 -9.36
C ARG A 80 8.22 -0.01 -9.66
N ILE A 81 7.93 1.07 -8.92
CA ILE A 81 6.73 1.88 -9.09
C ILE A 81 7.11 3.34 -9.26
N GLY A 82 6.72 3.94 -10.40
CA GLY A 82 6.91 5.37 -10.63
C GLY A 82 6.07 6.22 -9.68
N VAL A 83 6.68 7.26 -9.13
CA VAL A 83 6.01 8.21 -8.24
C VAL A 83 6.34 9.64 -8.65
N ALA A 84 5.36 10.54 -8.53
CA ALA A 84 5.55 11.95 -8.88
C ALA A 84 6.43 12.69 -7.85
N GLN A 85 6.33 12.29 -6.57
CA GLN A 85 7.07 12.92 -5.48
C GLN A 85 8.30 12.09 -5.13
N GLY A 86 9.48 12.70 -5.25
CA GLY A 86 10.74 12.13 -4.77
C GLY A 86 10.90 12.25 -3.26
N GLY A 87 11.92 11.60 -2.73
CA GLY A 87 12.26 11.58 -1.31
C GLY A 87 11.78 10.30 -0.60
N ASP A 88 11.61 10.40 0.70
CA ASP A 88 11.23 9.27 1.54
C ASP A 88 9.71 9.04 1.53
N TRP A 89 9.34 7.77 1.60
CA TRP A 89 7.95 7.31 1.72
C TRP A 89 7.83 6.37 2.91
N ASP A 90 6.80 6.57 3.71
CA ASP A 90 6.48 5.69 4.85
C ASP A 90 5.52 4.59 4.42
N VAL A 91 5.86 3.34 4.72
CA VAL A 91 4.95 2.20 4.61
C VAL A 91 4.02 2.25 5.82
N LEU A 92 2.80 2.71 5.61
CA LEU A 92 1.80 2.86 6.68
C LEU A 92 1.17 1.54 7.07
N LEU A 93 1.08 0.61 6.12
CA LEU A 93 0.50 -0.71 6.33
C LEU A 93 1.11 -1.71 5.34
N ASN A 94 1.47 -2.88 5.87
CA ASN A 94 1.73 -4.10 5.13
C ASN A 94 0.78 -5.18 5.66
N SER A 95 -0.14 -5.65 4.82
CA SER A 95 -1.16 -6.62 5.26
C SER A 95 -0.59 -7.99 5.63
N ASP A 96 0.65 -8.30 5.22
CA ASP A 96 1.38 -9.52 5.58
C ASP A 96 2.33 -9.34 6.78
N ALA A 97 2.23 -8.22 7.49
CA ALA A 97 3.02 -7.97 8.68
C ALA A 97 2.72 -8.99 9.78
N GLN A 98 3.74 -9.31 10.59
CA GLN A 98 3.58 -10.24 11.72
C GLN A 98 2.55 -9.75 12.74
N ALA A 99 2.38 -8.43 12.88
CA ALA A 99 1.35 -7.83 13.73
C ALA A 99 -0.08 -8.26 13.35
N PHE A 100 -0.29 -8.71 12.11
CA PHE A 100 -1.57 -9.21 11.59
C PHE A 100 -1.56 -10.73 11.38
N ALA A 101 -0.67 -11.44 12.07
CA ALA A 101 -0.42 -12.87 11.91
C ALA A 101 0.04 -13.26 10.49
N GLY A 102 0.60 -12.32 9.74
CA GLY A 102 1.21 -12.55 8.43
C GLY A 102 2.63 -13.12 8.52
N SER A 103 3.22 -13.41 7.36
CA SER A 103 4.57 -13.97 7.28
C SER A 103 5.69 -12.97 7.59
N GLY A 104 5.39 -11.66 7.57
CA GLY A 104 6.37 -10.59 7.70
C GLY A 104 7.11 -10.27 6.39
N SER A 105 6.61 -10.77 5.25
CA SER A 105 7.18 -10.51 3.94
C SER A 105 6.80 -9.10 3.44
N GLY A 106 7.63 -8.56 2.55
CA GLY A 106 7.39 -7.27 1.90
C GLY A 106 8.00 -6.07 2.62
N SER A 107 7.98 -4.93 1.95
CA SER A 107 8.53 -3.68 2.46
C SER A 107 7.83 -3.22 3.74
N GLN A 108 8.62 -2.68 4.67
CA GLN A 108 8.16 -2.12 5.94
C GLN A 108 8.97 -0.86 6.28
N GLY A 109 8.44 -0.04 7.16
CA GLY A 109 9.12 1.17 7.62
C GLY A 109 9.19 2.26 6.54
N ARG A 110 10.38 2.65 6.14
CA ARG A 110 10.61 3.76 5.20
C ARG A 110 11.37 3.29 3.97
N VAL A 111 10.96 3.79 2.81
CA VAL A 111 11.59 3.53 1.51
C VAL A 111 11.90 4.87 0.85
N SER A 112 13.13 5.05 0.36
CA SER A 112 13.53 6.25 -0.38
C SER A 112 13.35 6.06 -1.87
N SER A 113 12.88 7.10 -2.55
CA SER A 113 12.78 7.07 -4.02
C SER A 113 14.16 7.13 -4.67
N GLU A 114 14.22 6.63 -5.89
CA GLU A 114 15.38 6.70 -6.76
C GLU A 114 15.08 7.57 -7.98
N SER A 115 16.09 8.28 -8.49
CA SER A 115 16.01 9.02 -9.77
C SER A 115 16.09 8.04 -10.94
N CYS A 116 15.17 7.12 -10.99
CA CYS A 116 15.03 6.10 -12.03
C CYS A 116 13.58 6.11 -12.52
N GLY A 117 13.38 6.49 -13.77
CA GLY A 117 12.05 6.67 -14.36
C GLY A 117 11.25 5.37 -14.45
N ALA A 118 9.96 5.45 -14.13
CA ALA A 118 8.99 4.38 -14.31
C ALA A 118 7.58 4.95 -14.43
N HIS A 119 6.71 4.31 -15.18
CA HIS A 119 5.29 4.67 -15.33
C HIS A 119 5.07 6.16 -15.67
N GLY A 120 5.94 6.72 -16.52
CA GLY A 120 5.86 8.14 -16.91
C GLY A 120 6.34 9.14 -15.86
N GLN A 121 6.87 8.68 -14.73
CA GLN A 121 7.42 9.51 -13.65
C GLN A 121 8.95 9.47 -13.66
N ALA A 122 9.59 10.58 -13.24
CA ALA A 122 11.06 10.68 -13.17
C ALA A 122 11.65 9.98 -11.93
N GLN A 123 10.85 9.81 -10.90
CA GLN A 123 11.20 9.13 -9.64
C GLN A 123 10.48 7.80 -9.54
N SER A 124 11.05 6.87 -8.78
CA SER A 124 10.39 5.60 -8.49
C SER A 124 10.78 5.04 -7.14
N LEU A 125 9.90 4.22 -6.59
CA LEU A 125 10.15 3.38 -5.43
C LEU A 125 10.49 1.96 -5.88
N LEU A 126 11.43 1.33 -5.20
CA LEU A 126 11.70 -0.10 -5.34
C LEU A 126 11.14 -0.82 -4.14
N LEU A 127 10.09 -1.60 -4.33
CA LEU A 127 9.32 -2.22 -3.25
C LEU A 127 9.41 -3.74 -3.32
N ASP A 128 9.45 -4.37 -2.14
CA ASP A 128 9.20 -5.79 -2.01
C ASP A 128 7.72 -5.98 -1.68
N LEU A 129 6.98 -6.63 -2.57
CA LEU A 129 5.55 -6.84 -2.41
C LEU A 129 5.29 -8.18 -1.73
N PRO A 130 4.49 -8.20 -0.64
CA PRO A 130 4.14 -9.45 0.02
C PRO A 130 3.25 -10.33 -0.88
N PRO A 131 3.27 -11.65 -0.70
CA PRO A 131 2.37 -12.53 -1.43
C PRO A 131 0.92 -12.30 -0.98
N LEU A 132 -0.02 -12.27 -1.93
CA LEU A 132 -1.45 -12.06 -1.67
C LEU A 132 -1.70 -10.88 -0.71
N GLY A 133 -0.90 -9.83 -0.85
CA GLY A 133 -0.86 -8.76 0.13
C GLY A 133 -0.95 -7.35 -0.47
N THR A 134 -1.10 -6.40 0.43
CA THR A 134 -1.25 -4.98 0.13
C THR A 134 -0.26 -4.15 0.93
N LEU A 135 0.34 -3.17 0.26
CA LEU A 135 1.09 -2.09 0.88
C LEU A 135 0.33 -0.78 0.73
N LEU A 136 0.25 0.00 1.79
CA LEU A 136 -0.20 1.39 1.77
C LEU A 136 0.99 2.29 2.14
N LEU A 137 1.29 3.27 1.28
CA LEU A 137 2.42 4.18 1.47
C LEU A 137 1.98 5.63 1.25
N ARG A 138 2.68 6.54 1.91
CA ARG A 138 2.58 7.97 1.63
C ARG A 138 3.96 8.63 1.68
N PRO A 139 4.15 9.79 1.02
CA PRO A 139 5.36 10.59 1.20
C PRO A 139 5.57 10.91 2.69
N ALA A 140 6.80 10.77 3.16
CA ALA A 140 7.19 11.23 4.48
C ALA A 140 7.21 12.76 4.49
N GLY A 141 6.57 13.33 5.49
CA GLY A 141 6.52 14.79 5.66
C GLY A 141 7.85 15.40 6.03
#